data_67372a42a95f1d42a462e604cc954a72
#
_entry.id   67372a42a95f1d42a462e604cc954a72
#
_cell.length_a   1.000
_cell.length_b   1.000
_cell.length_c   1.000
_cell.angle_alpha   90.00
_cell.angle_beta   90.00
_cell.angle_gamma   90.00
#
_symmetry.space_group_name_H-M   'P 1'
#
loop_
_entity.id
_entity.type
_entity.pdbx_description
1 polymer ?
#
loop_
_entity_poly.entity_id
_entity_poly.type
_entity_poly.pdbx_seq_one_letter_code
_entity_poly.pdbx_strand_id
1 'polypeptide(L)'
;MVPAPDAAKRLAELDAEKYGWAKVRAQGTREKPFYTDLFALPLGVDVSWKERFRVEERFHRLTPGGHLAVVSLADVKQDPDDLLSVTRDVAGNYGVGFYVFNRNIAYCASCQKTFYGKLARCPACGSVNMLQSFSRI
;
A
#
# COMPACT_ATOMS: atom_id res chain seq x y z
N MET A 1 -3.19 -9.56 10.64
CA MET A 1 -1.88 -8.97 11.04
C MET A 1 -2.05 -7.46 11.00
N VAL A 2 -1.70 -6.76 12.06
CA VAL A 2 -1.85 -5.30 12.15
C VAL A 2 -0.49 -4.67 11.82
N PRO A 3 -0.41 -3.66 10.96
CA PRO A 3 0.83 -2.94 10.67
C PRO A 3 1.45 -2.35 11.94
N ALA A 4 2.76 -2.49 12.09
CA ALA A 4 3.54 -1.97 13.22
C ALA A 4 4.80 -1.24 12.73
N PRO A 5 4.65 -0.11 12.01
CA PRO A 5 5.75 0.59 11.35
C PRO A 5 6.84 1.04 12.32
N ASP A 6 6.48 1.42 13.53
CA ASP A 6 7.45 1.83 14.55
C ASP A 6 8.30 0.64 15.04
N ALA A 7 7.70 -0.55 15.15
CA ALA A 7 8.43 -1.77 15.47
C ALA A 7 9.37 -2.18 14.33
N ALA A 8 8.91 -2.09 13.08
CA ALA A 8 9.71 -2.39 11.90
C ALA A 8 10.94 -1.47 11.78
N LYS A 9 10.78 -0.19 12.08
CA LYS A 9 11.87 0.80 12.13
C LYS A 9 12.84 0.46 13.26
N ARG A 10 12.34 0.31 14.49
CA ARG A 10 13.15 0.03 15.65
C ARG A 10 13.98 -1.26 15.51
N LEU A 11 13.39 -2.31 14.97
CA LEU A 11 14.11 -3.56 14.71
C LEU A 11 15.24 -3.38 13.72
N ALA A 12 15.02 -2.63 12.64
CA ALA A 12 16.06 -2.35 11.65
C ALA A 12 17.22 -1.54 12.23
N GLU A 13 16.93 -0.58 13.11
CA GLU A 13 17.94 0.21 13.83
C GLU A 13 18.75 -0.68 14.78
N LEU A 14 18.09 -1.49 15.60
CA LEU A 14 18.75 -2.41 16.54
C LEU A 14 19.60 -3.48 15.85
N ASP A 15 19.12 -4.04 14.74
CA ASP A 15 19.88 -5.02 13.96
C ASP A 15 21.10 -4.38 13.29
N ALA A 16 20.97 -3.15 12.81
CA ALA A 16 22.09 -2.41 12.24
C ALA A 16 23.17 -2.10 13.28
N GLU A 17 22.76 -1.74 14.50
CA GLU A 17 23.66 -1.51 15.63
C GLU A 17 24.36 -2.82 16.03
N LYS A 18 23.61 -3.90 16.17
CA LYS A 18 24.11 -5.19 16.67
C LYS A 18 24.96 -5.95 15.64
N TYR A 19 24.56 -5.98 14.39
CA TYR A 19 25.16 -6.84 13.36
C TYR A 19 25.95 -6.08 12.30
N GLY A 20 25.82 -4.76 12.24
CA GLY A 20 26.40 -3.89 11.24
C GLY A 20 25.65 -3.91 9.90
N TRP A 21 25.68 -2.79 9.19
CA TRP A 21 24.98 -2.56 7.93
C TRP A 21 25.31 -3.55 6.82
N ALA A 22 26.49 -4.16 6.85
CA ALA A 22 26.88 -5.16 5.85
C ALA A 22 26.04 -6.45 5.91
N LYS A 23 25.45 -6.75 7.07
CA LYS A 23 24.64 -7.94 7.33
C LYS A 23 23.14 -7.69 7.35
N VAL A 24 22.73 -6.44 7.48
CA VAL A 24 21.32 -6.05 7.60
C VAL A 24 20.76 -5.61 6.25
N ARG A 25 19.67 -6.24 5.82
CA ARG A 25 18.95 -5.87 4.60
C ARG A 25 17.66 -5.14 4.95
N ALA A 26 17.82 -3.93 5.48
CA ALA A 26 16.71 -3.02 5.71
C ALA A 26 16.46 -2.16 4.46
N GLN A 27 15.24 -1.65 4.37
CA GLN A 27 14.83 -0.64 3.40
C GLN A 27 15.11 0.78 3.94
N GLY A 28 14.87 1.79 3.12
CA GLY A 28 15.10 3.18 3.49
C GLY A 28 16.56 3.59 3.37
N THR A 29 16.95 4.56 4.18
CA THR A 29 18.31 5.06 4.29
C THR A 29 18.97 4.60 5.58
N ARG A 30 20.29 4.76 5.71
CA ARG A 30 20.98 4.45 6.96
C ARG A 30 20.50 5.29 8.17
N GLU A 31 19.96 6.47 7.91
CA GLU A 31 19.42 7.36 8.94
C GLU A 31 17.96 7.02 9.29
N LYS A 32 17.25 6.39 8.36
CA LYS A 32 15.85 6.00 8.52
C LYS A 32 15.61 4.60 7.94
N PRO A 33 16.20 3.57 8.55
CA PRO A 33 15.99 2.20 8.10
C PRO A 33 14.65 1.67 8.57
N PHE A 34 14.09 0.72 7.84
CA PHE A 34 12.92 -0.03 8.26
C PHE A 34 12.87 -1.39 7.56
N TYR A 35 12.27 -2.35 8.22
CA TYR A 35 11.88 -3.60 7.58
C TYR A 35 10.50 -3.48 6.93
N THR A 36 10.23 -4.31 5.94
CA THR A 36 8.88 -4.42 5.38
C THR A 36 7.93 -4.86 6.49
N ASP A 37 6.93 -4.04 6.72
CA ASP A 37 5.87 -4.33 7.67
C ASP A 37 4.83 -5.21 6.97
N LEU A 38 4.59 -6.40 7.44
CA LEU A 38 3.86 -7.48 6.79
C LEU A 38 4.70 -8.29 5.78
N PHE A 39 4.26 -9.50 5.46
CA PHE A 39 4.84 -10.35 4.40
C PHE A 39 4.36 -9.93 3.01
N ALA A 40 4.46 -8.64 2.72
CA ALA A 40 4.01 -8.05 1.48
C ALA A 40 5.18 -7.44 0.72
N LEU A 41 5.05 -7.38 -0.60
CA LEU A 41 5.97 -6.57 -1.38
C LEU A 41 5.77 -5.09 -1.02
N PRO A 42 6.86 -4.32 -0.80
CA PRO A 42 6.74 -2.89 -0.53
C PRO A 42 5.87 -2.19 -1.57
N LEU A 43 5.01 -1.27 -1.14
CA LEU A 43 4.11 -0.56 -2.06
C LEU A 43 4.85 0.30 -3.10
N GLY A 44 6.09 0.71 -2.80
CA GLY A 44 6.94 1.46 -3.71
C GLY A 44 7.63 0.63 -4.81
N VAL A 45 7.50 -0.71 -4.78
CA VAL A 45 8.04 -1.56 -5.84
C VAL A 45 7.11 -1.51 -7.05
N ASP A 46 7.67 -1.11 -8.19
CA ASP A 46 6.94 -1.02 -9.45
C ASP A 46 6.76 -2.42 -10.06
N VAL A 47 5.69 -3.07 -9.62
CA VAL A 47 5.23 -4.37 -10.14
C VAL A 47 3.74 -4.32 -10.34
N SER A 48 3.25 -5.05 -11.33
CA SER A 48 1.81 -5.19 -11.53
C SER A 48 1.15 -5.87 -10.31
N TRP A 49 -0.15 -5.60 -10.09
CA TRP A 49 -0.89 -6.28 -9.03
C TRP A 49 -0.91 -7.80 -9.20
N LYS A 50 -0.85 -8.30 -10.45
CA LYS A 50 -0.79 -9.74 -10.76
C LYS A 50 0.51 -10.38 -10.27
N GLU A 51 1.63 -9.71 -10.51
CA GLU A 51 2.95 -10.19 -10.04
C GLU A 51 3.02 -10.11 -8.51
N ARG A 52 2.51 -9.02 -7.92
CA ARG A 52 2.41 -8.88 -6.47
C ARG A 52 1.63 -10.04 -5.86
N PHE A 53 0.47 -10.37 -6.38
CA PHE A 53 -0.39 -11.45 -5.86
C PHE A 53 0.24 -12.83 -6.01
N ARG A 54 0.96 -13.10 -7.10
CA ARG A 54 1.71 -14.36 -7.27
C ARG A 54 2.80 -14.57 -6.21
N VAL A 55 3.40 -13.49 -5.73
CA VAL A 55 4.38 -13.56 -4.64
C VAL A 55 3.67 -13.70 -3.30
N GLU A 56 2.66 -12.87 -3.05
CA GLU A 56 1.99 -12.76 -1.74
C GLU A 56 1.06 -13.94 -1.45
N GLU A 57 0.45 -14.59 -2.44
CA GLU A 57 -0.45 -15.73 -2.24
C GLU A 57 0.18 -16.90 -1.47
N ARG A 58 1.52 -17.05 -1.56
CA ARG A 58 2.27 -18.07 -0.82
C ARG A 58 2.22 -17.81 0.68
N PHE A 59 2.21 -16.54 1.08
CA PHE A 59 2.15 -16.13 2.48
C PHE A 59 0.73 -16.14 3.04
N HIS A 60 -0.28 -15.91 2.21
CA HIS A 60 -1.68 -15.97 2.63
C HIS A 60 -2.06 -17.31 3.27
N ARG A 61 -1.54 -18.40 2.72
CA ARG A 61 -1.78 -19.76 3.25
C ARG A 61 -1.08 -20.03 4.58
N LEU A 62 -0.01 -19.30 4.88
CA LEU A 62 0.79 -19.47 6.09
C LEU A 62 0.35 -18.55 7.23
N THR A 63 -0.57 -17.65 6.98
CA THR A 63 -1.05 -16.65 7.94
C THR A 63 -2.54 -16.85 8.26
N PRO A 64 -2.89 -17.81 9.14
CA PRO A 64 -4.29 -18.12 9.45
C PRO A 64 -5.04 -16.94 10.11
N GLY A 65 -4.31 -15.98 10.70
CA GLY A 65 -4.86 -14.74 11.22
C GLY A 65 -5.21 -13.68 10.15
N GLY A 66 -4.97 -14.00 8.88
CA GLY A 66 -5.20 -13.11 7.73
C GLY A 66 -3.94 -12.35 7.29
N HIS A 67 -3.86 -12.15 6.00
CA HIS A 67 -2.87 -11.33 5.31
C HIS A 67 -3.61 -10.45 4.31
N LEU A 68 -3.27 -9.17 4.19
CA LEU A 68 -3.95 -8.22 3.33
C LEU A 68 -3.07 -7.88 2.12
N ALA A 69 -3.52 -8.25 0.94
CA ALA A 69 -2.89 -7.81 -0.31
C ALA A 69 -3.51 -6.48 -0.80
N VAL A 70 -2.72 -5.69 -1.51
CA VAL A 70 -3.13 -4.34 -1.96
C VAL A 70 -3.07 -4.24 -3.47
N VAL A 71 -4.19 -3.89 -4.09
CA VAL A 71 -4.29 -3.48 -5.50
C VAL A 71 -4.25 -1.96 -5.56
N SER A 72 -3.13 -1.40 -6.00
CA SER A 72 -3.04 0.05 -6.23
C SER A 72 -3.74 0.42 -7.53
N LEU A 73 -4.75 1.28 -7.43
CA LEU A 73 -5.48 1.83 -8.57
C LEU A 73 -4.83 3.12 -9.05
N ALA A 74 -4.94 3.40 -10.34
CA ALA A 74 -4.55 4.69 -10.89
C ALA A 74 -5.37 5.85 -10.28
N ASP A 75 -4.79 7.05 -10.27
CA ASP A 75 -5.43 8.28 -9.76
C ASP A 75 -6.54 8.84 -10.69
N VAL A 76 -7.18 7.96 -11.43
CA VAL A 76 -8.30 8.25 -12.33
C VAL A 76 -9.54 7.47 -11.90
N LYS A 77 -10.70 7.93 -12.34
CA LYS A 77 -11.95 7.20 -12.10
C LYS A 77 -11.86 5.83 -12.76
N GLN A 78 -12.07 4.78 -12.00
CA GLN A 78 -12.12 3.40 -12.51
C GLN A 78 -13.54 3.06 -12.93
N ASP A 79 -13.65 2.26 -14.00
CA ASP A 79 -14.92 1.68 -14.39
C ASP A 79 -15.29 0.55 -13.39
N PRO A 80 -16.55 0.48 -12.92
CA PRO A 80 -17.00 -0.61 -12.09
C PRO A 80 -16.77 -2.01 -12.69
N ASP A 81 -16.89 -2.15 -14.01
CA ASP A 81 -16.69 -3.42 -14.71
C ASP A 81 -15.20 -3.84 -14.68
N ASP A 82 -14.27 -2.89 -14.77
CA ASP A 82 -12.84 -3.17 -14.59
C ASP A 82 -12.54 -3.70 -13.18
N LEU A 83 -13.12 -3.09 -12.15
CA LEU A 83 -12.95 -3.53 -10.76
C LEU A 83 -13.56 -4.91 -10.53
N LEU A 84 -14.71 -5.17 -11.14
CA LEU A 84 -15.36 -6.48 -11.09
C LEU A 84 -14.52 -7.55 -11.79
N SER A 85 -13.92 -7.20 -12.94
CA SER A 85 -13.01 -8.08 -13.68
C SER A 85 -11.79 -8.46 -12.85
N VAL A 86 -11.15 -7.47 -12.19
CA VAL A 86 -10.03 -7.73 -11.25
C VAL A 86 -10.48 -8.63 -10.10
N THR A 87 -11.65 -8.37 -9.53
CA THR A 87 -12.21 -9.18 -8.43
C THR A 87 -12.41 -10.64 -8.85
N ARG A 88 -12.96 -10.88 -10.04
CA ARG A 88 -13.14 -12.24 -10.58
C ARG A 88 -11.80 -12.93 -10.86
N ASP A 89 -10.83 -12.20 -11.41
CA ASP A 89 -9.48 -12.73 -11.67
C ASP A 89 -8.80 -13.13 -10.35
N VAL A 90 -8.88 -12.29 -9.32
CA VAL A 90 -8.33 -12.58 -7.99
C VAL A 90 -8.98 -13.82 -7.38
N ALA A 91 -10.30 -13.88 -7.36
CA ALA A 91 -11.04 -14.99 -6.76
C ALA A 91 -10.81 -16.33 -7.47
N GLY A 92 -10.60 -16.31 -8.79
CA GLY A 92 -10.45 -17.51 -9.60
C GLY A 92 -9.02 -18.02 -9.75
N ASN A 93 -8.03 -17.14 -9.69
CA ASN A 93 -6.66 -17.45 -10.13
C ASN A 93 -5.58 -17.26 -9.06
N TYR A 94 -5.91 -16.68 -7.89
CA TYR A 94 -4.94 -16.40 -6.83
C TYR A 94 -5.39 -16.93 -5.48
N GLY A 95 -4.47 -17.48 -4.71
CA GLY A 95 -4.69 -17.93 -3.34
C GLY A 95 -4.70 -16.80 -2.31
N VAL A 96 -5.31 -15.65 -2.66
CA VAL A 96 -5.37 -14.45 -1.83
C VAL A 96 -6.73 -14.38 -1.13
N GLY A 97 -6.76 -14.55 0.20
CA GLY A 97 -7.99 -14.56 0.98
C GLY A 97 -8.57 -13.16 1.27
N PHE A 98 -7.71 -12.16 1.40
CA PHE A 98 -8.11 -10.77 1.66
C PHE A 98 -7.31 -9.81 0.80
N TYR A 99 -7.99 -8.87 0.15
CA TYR A 99 -7.35 -7.79 -0.58
C TYR A 99 -8.19 -6.52 -0.55
N VAL A 100 -7.54 -5.39 -0.79
CA VAL A 100 -8.19 -4.07 -0.88
C VAL A 100 -7.73 -3.32 -2.11
N PHE A 101 -8.60 -2.50 -2.63
CA PHE A 101 -8.26 -1.47 -3.61
C PHE A 101 -7.76 -0.23 -2.90
N ASN A 102 -6.50 0.13 -3.15
CA ASN A 102 -5.88 1.33 -2.61
C ASN A 102 -5.95 2.48 -3.63
N ARG A 103 -6.27 3.68 -3.14
CA ARG A 103 -6.47 4.86 -3.99
C ARG A 103 -6.13 6.15 -3.25
N ASN A 104 -5.51 7.09 -3.95
CA ASN A 104 -5.33 8.44 -3.43
C ASN A 104 -6.66 9.22 -3.45
N ILE A 105 -6.93 9.96 -2.39
CA ILE A 105 -8.13 10.79 -2.24
C ILE A 105 -7.69 12.19 -1.85
N ALA A 106 -8.29 13.20 -2.48
CA ALA A 106 -8.12 14.61 -2.13
C ALA A 106 -9.47 15.19 -1.64
N TYR A 107 -9.48 15.86 -0.49
CA TYR A 107 -10.64 16.51 0.08
C TYR A 107 -10.45 18.02 0.09
N CYS A 108 -11.42 18.76 -0.44
CA CYS A 108 -11.42 20.22 -0.39
C CYS A 108 -12.10 20.72 0.88
N ALA A 109 -11.34 21.36 1.77
CA ALA A 109 -11.90 21.93 3.01
C ALA A 109 -12.82 23.14 2.76
N SER A 110 -12.70 23.81 1.60
CA SER A 110 -13.52 24.98 1.28
C SER A 110 -14.93 24.63 0.79
N CYS A 111 -15.08 23.63 -0.08
CA CYS A 111 -16.38 23.23 -0.63
C CYS A 111 -16.84 21.84 -0.17
N GLN A 112 -16.07 21.19 0.71
CA GLN A 112 -16.36 19.90 1.34
C GLN A 112 -16.59 18.75 0.35
N LYS A 113 -15.99 18.83 -0.84
CA LYS A 113 -16.06 17.77 -1.86
C LYS A 113 -14.81 16.93 -1.87
N THR A 114 -14.99 15.62 -2.13
CA THR A 114 -13.93 14.63 -2.27
C THR A 114 -13.70 14.32 -3.73
N PHE A 115 -12.45 14.15 -4.11
CA PHE A 115 -12.01 13.82 -5.47
C PHE A 115 -11.00 12.68 -5.42
N TYR A 116 -10.83 12.00 -6.53
CA TYR A 116 -9.81 10.97 -6.70
C TYR A 116 -8.49 11.57 -7.17
N GLY A 117 -7.39 10.98 -6.71
CA GLY A 117 -6.05 11.39 -7.07
C GLY A 117 -5.47 12.50 -6.17
N LYS A 118 -4.27 12.93 -6.55
CA LYS A 118 -3.54 14.02 -5.88
C LYS A 118 -3.86 15.32 -6.60
N LEU A 119 -4.50 16.26 -5.94
CA LEU A 119 -4.94 17.52 -6.54
C LEU A 119 -4.37 18.72 -5.78
N ALA A 120 -3.61 19.56 -6.47
CA ALA A 120 -3.10 20.81 -5.91
C ALA A 120 -4.21 21.89 -5.76
N ARG A 121 -5.25 21.82 -6.59
CA ARG A 121 -6.40 22.75 -6.58
C ARG A 121 -7.70 21.98 -6.72
N CYS A 122 -8.73 22.49 -6.06
CA CYS A 122 -10.07 21.93 -6.15
C CYS A 122 -10.69 22.17 -7.53
N PRO A 123 -11.08 21.12 -8.29
CA PRO A 123 -11.70 21.31 -9.59
C PRO A 123 -13.11 21.90 -9.53
N ALA A 124 -13.75 21.90 -8.35
CA ALA A 124 -15.10 22.44 -8.19
C ALA A 124 -15.13 23.93 -7.78
N CYS A 125 -14.19 24.40 -6.95
CA CYS A 125 -14.19 25.77 -6.43
C CYS A 125 -12.87 26.52 -6.61
N GLY A 126 -11.84 25.88 -7.22
CA GLY A 126 -10.54 26.51 -7.45
C GLY A 126 -9.66 26.71 -6.20
N SER A 127 -10.14 26.35 -5.01
CA SER A 127 -9.41 26.51 -3.76
C SER A 127 -8.14 25.65 -3.73
N VAL A 128 -7.08 26.19 -3.10
CA VAL A 128 -5.84 25.48 -2.82
C VAL A 128 -5.86 24.77 -1.47
N ASN A 129 -6.94 24.93 -0.69
CA ASN A 129 -7.10 24.30 0.62
C ASN A 129 -7.52 22.83 0.46
N MET A 130 -6.57 22.02 -0.02
CA MET A 130 -6.77 20.60 -0.29
C MET A 130 -6.06 19.76 0.77
N LEU A 131 -6.81 18.91 1.44
CA LEU A 131 -6.28 17.85 2.29
C LEU A 131 -6.13 16.58 1.43
N GLN A 132 -4.96 16.01 1.43
CA GLN A 132 -4.68 14.78 0.69
C GLN A 132 -4.57 13.61 1.64
N SER A 133 -5.32 12.57 1.38
CA SER A 133 -5.19 11.30 2.07
C SER A 133 -4.48 10.31 1.15
N PHE A 134 -3.36 9.80 1.63
CA PHE A 134 -2.72 8.64 1.04
C PHE A 134 -3.19 7.44 1.84
N SER A 135 -3.84 6.50 1.20
CA SER A 135 -4.10 5.24 1.88
C SER A 135 -2.75 4.57 2.17
N ARG A 136 -2.41 4.49 3.43
CA ARG A 136 -1.32 3.67 3.94
C ARG A 136 -1.96 2.44 4.55
N ILE A 137 -2.16 1.44 3.74
CA ILE A 137 -2.44 0.11 4.27
C ILE A 137 -1.18 -0.71 4.08
#